data_56013b671d91c539d3f4c5b97dae4d01
#
_entry.id   56013b671d91c539d3f4c5b97dae4d01
#
_cell.length_a   1.000
_cell.length_b   1.000
_cell.length_c   1.000
_cell.angle_alpha   90.00
_cell.angle_beta   90.00
_cell.angle_gamma   90.00
#
_symmetry.space_group_name_H-M   'P 1'
#
loop_
_entity.id
_entity.type
_entity.pdbx_description
1 polymer ?
#
loop_
_entity_poly.entity_id
_entity_poly.type
_entity_poly.pdbx_seq_one_letter_code
_entity_poly.pdbx_strand_id
1 'polypeptide(L)' 'MPRTKFEPYKGKYRRQGTGSIHQVSKNVWEGRYSPIVNGKRITRNIYAGGIEECEEKLAQMIAEMKEEYGIA' A
#
# COMPACT_ATOMS: atom_id res chain seq x y z
N MET A 1 -1.65 -26.96 12.75
CA MET A 1 -1.49 -26.32 13.10
C MET A 1 -2.02 -25.43 13.14
N PRO A 2 -2.18 -25.08 13.42
CA PRO A 2 -2.84 -24.19 13.41
C PRO A 2 -2.28 -23.10 13.54
N ARG A 3 -2.35 -22.46 13.20
CA ARG A 3 -1.90 -21.49 13.22
C ARG A 3 -2.53 -20.75 13.91
N THR A 4 -2.55 -20.37 14.46
CA THR A 4 -3.22 -19.74 15.23
C THR A 4 -2.90 -18.48 15.16
N LYS A 5 -2.19 -18.08 14.55
CA LYS A 5 -1.86 -16.93 14.56
C LYS A 5 -2.38 -16.03 13.63
N PHE A 6 -2.02 -14.87 13.56
CA PHE A 6 -2.36 -13.82 12.64
C PHE A 6 -2.09 -14.25 11.25
N GLU A 7 -3.03 -14.04 10.37
CA GLU A 7 -2.85 -14.33 8.99
C GLU A 7 -2.92 -13.09 8.18
N PRO A 8 -1.93 -12.78 7.37
CA PRO A 8 -1.96 -11.56 6.59
C PRO A 8 -3.10 -11.55 5.60
N TYR A 9 -3.60 -10.36 5.34
CA TYR A 9 -4.68 -10.17 4.38
C TYR A 9 -4.21 -10.56 3.00
N LYS A 10 -4.99 -11.42 2.36
CA LYS A 10 -4.67 -11.80 1.03
C LYS A 10 -5.68 -11.34 0.08
N GLY A 11 -6.45 -10.46 0.33
CA GLY A 11 -7.57 -10.03 -0.40
C GLY A 11 -7.48 -9.95 -1.86
N LYS A 12 -8.08 -8.95 -2.47
CA LYS A 12 -8.17 -8.86 -3.82
C LYS A 12 -6.92 -8.52 -4.50
N TYR A 13 -6.80 -8.99 -5.69
CA TYR A 13 -5.72 -8.64 -6.56
C TYR A 13 -5.83 -7.19 -6.88
N ARG A 14 -4.76 -6.47 -6.79
CA ARG A 14 -4.80 -5.05 -7.05
C ARG A 14 -4.29 -4.75 -8.44
N ARG A 15 -4.84 -3.67 -9.02
CA ARG A 15 -4.47 -3.24 -10.33
C ARG A 15 -3.06 -2.69 -10.30
N GLN A 16 -2.35 -2.89 -11.36
CA GLN A 16 -1.01 -2.37 -11.44
C GLN A 16 -1.03 -0.86 -11.32
N GLY A 17 -0.09 -0.29 -10.61
CA GLY A 17 -0.02 1.16 -10.44
C GLY A 17 -0.83 1.68 -9.27
N THR A 18 -1.51 0.82 -8.54
CA THR A 18 -2.28 1.26 -7.39
C THR A 18 -1.63 0.86 -6.08
N GLY A 19 -0.40 0.37 -6.15
CA GLY A 19 0.30 0.01 -4.94
C GLY A 19 -0.14 -1.32 -4.39
N SER A 20 0.28 -1.60 -3.18
CA SER A 20 -0.09 -2.85 -2.53
C SER A 20 -0.46 -2.58 -1.08
N ILE A 21 -1.25 -3.47 -0.53
CA ILE A 21 -1.68 -3.36 0.85
C ILE A 21 -1.52 -4.72 1.48
N HIS A 22 -0.94 -4.76 2.65
CA HIS A 22 -0.87 -6.01 3.39
C HIS A 22 -0.98 -5.73 4.88
N GLN A 23 -1.38 -6.72 5.62
CA GLN A 23 -1.58 -6.59 7.03
C GLN A 23 -0.29 -6.93 7.74
N VAL A 24 0.19 -5.98 8.54
CA VAL A 24 1.45 -6.14 9.24
C VAL A 24 1.23 -6.76 10.59
N SER A 25 0.15 -6.40 11.25
CA SER A 25 -0.20 -7.03 12.50
C SER A 25 -1.69 -6.91 12.66
N LYS A 26 -2.20 -7.36 13.80
CA LYS A 26 -3.62 -7.41 13.99
C LYS A 26 -4.32 -6.12 13.71
N ASN A 27 -3.74 -5.02 14.13
CA ASN A 27 -4.37 -3.73 13.97
C ASN A 27 -3.55 -2.76 13.14
N VAL A 28 -2.65 -3.28 12.32
CA VAL A 28 -1.80 -2.40 11.54
C VAL A 28 -1.73 -2.91 10.11
N TRP A 29 -2.05 -2.02 9.18
CA TRP A 29 -1.99 -2.32 7.76
C TRP A 29 -1.00 -1.39 7.11
N GLU A 30 -0.29 -1.88 6.13
CA GLU A 30 0.70 -1.09 5.42
C GLU A 30 0.32 -0.98 3.96
N GLY A 31 0.32 0.24 3.42
CA GLY A 31 0.14 0.47 2.00
C GLY A 31 1.46 0.94 1.43
N ARG A 32 1.84 0.41 0.29
CA ARG A 32 3.12 0.74 -0.31
C ARG A 32 2.96 1.03 -1.79
N TYR A 33 3.68 2.00 -2.27
CA TYR A 33 3.66 2.38 -3.67
C TYR A 33 5.10 2.63 -4.10
N SER A 34 5.52 1.99 -5.18
CA SER A 34 6.91 2.06 -5.61
C SER A 34 6.99 2.33 -7.10
N PRO A 35 6.71 3.54 -7.54
CA PRO A 35 6.79 3.86 -8.95
C PRO A 35 8.24 4.04 -9.38
N ILE A 36 8.46 3.94 -10.67
CA ILE A 36 9.77 4.22 -11.22
C ILE A 36 9.71 5.59 -11.85
N VAL A 37 10.54 6.49 -11.37
CA VAL A 37 10.57 7.86 -11.85
C VAL A 37 11.97 8.16 -12.34
N ASN A 38 12.08 8.50 -13.61
CA ASN A 38 13.36 8.81 -14.22
C ASN A 38 14.35 7.67 -14.01
N GLY A 39 13.88 6.45 -14.14
CA GLY A 39 14.74 5.29 -14.00
C GLY A 39 15.06 4.88 -12.59
N LYS A 40 14.50 5.57 -11.62
CA LYS A 40 14.75 5.23 -10.23
C LYS A 40 13.49 4.81 -9.54
N ARG A 41 13.58 3.80 -8.72
CA ARG A 41 12.43 3.34 -7.96
C ARG A 41 12.29 4.18 -6.70
N ILE A 42 11.13 4.77 -6.52
CA ILE A 42 10.84 5.59 -5.37
C ILE A 42 9.76 4.90 -4.57
N THR A 43 10.05 4.54 -3.34
CA THR A 43 9.12 3.80 -2.52
C THR A 43 8.60 4.64 -1.38
N ARG A 44 7.29 4.61 -1.18
CA ARG A 44 6.67 5.25 -0.03
C ARG A 44 5.65 4.31 0.53
N ASN A 45 5.46 4.38 1.83
CA ASN A 45 4.45 3.55 2.46
C ASN A 45 3.74 4.33 3.55
N ILE A 46 2.54 3.87 3.88
CA ILE A 46 1.75 4.46 4.92
C ILE A 46 1.22 3.33 5.79
N TYR A 47 0.77 3.67 6.96
CA TYR A 47 0.22 2.70 7.88
C TYR A 47 -1.14 3.16 8.36
N ALA A 48 -2.00 2.22 8.65
CA ALA A 48 -3.35 2.52 9.10
C ALA A 48 -3.83 1.41 10.01
N GLY A 49 -4.90 1.68 10.73
CA GLY A 49 -5.45 0.72 11.66
C GLY A 49 -6.46 -0.23 11.04
N GLY A 50 -6.86 0.01 9.80
CA GLY A 50 -7.81 -0.85 9.12
C GLY A 50 -7.59 -0.80 7.64
N ILE A 51 -8.14 -1.78 6.93
CA ILE A 51 -7.92 -1.87 5.51
C ILE A 51 -8.55 -0.71 4.75
N GLU A 52 -9.72 -0.29 5.15
CA GLU A 52 -10.39 0.79 4.44
C GLU A 52 -9.62 2.09 4.61
N GLU A 53 -9.17 2.34 5.81
CA GLU A 53 -8.36 3.52 6.06
C GLU A 53 -7.05 3.44 5.31
N CYS A 54 -6.47 2.25 5.25
CA CYS A 54 -5.23 2.06 4.53
C CYS A 54 -5.40 2.33 3.04
N GLU A 55 -6.50 1.87 2.48
CA GLU A 55 -6.77 2.11 1.07
C GLU A 55 -6.94 3.59 0.79
N GLU A 56 -7.62 4.29 1.66
CA GLU A 56 -7.82 5.70 1.50
C GLU A 56 -6.50 6.46 1.57
N LYS A 57 -5.71 6.13 2.57
CA LYS A 57 -4.42 6.80 2.73
C LYS A 57 -3.48 6.48 1.60
N LEU A 58 -3.52 5.25 1.13
CA LEU A 58 -2.66 4.85 0.02
C LEU A 58 -3.06 5.59 -1.25
N ALA A 59 -4.34 5.68 -1.53
CA ALA A 59 -4.80 6.38 -2.70
C ALA A 59 -4.39 7.85 -2.66
N GLN A 60 -4.49 8.45 -1.49
CA GLN A 60 -4.12 9.84 -1.35
C GLN A 60 -2.62 10.02 -1.54
N MET A 61 -1.84 9.11 -0.98
CA MET A 61 -0.38 9.17 -1.13
C MET A 61 0.01 9.01 -2.59
N ILE A 62 -0.63 8.09 -3.30
CA ILE A 62 -0.32 7.87 -4.70
C ILE A 62 -0.65 9.12 -5.51
N ALA A 63 -1.79 9.74 -5.25
CA ALA A 63 -2.16 10.95 -5.96
C ALA A 63 -1.15 12.06 -5.72
N GLU A 64 -0.70 12.19 -4.49
CA GLU A 64 0.29 13.21 -4.17
C GLU A 64 1.62 12.93 -4.84
N MET A 65 2.02 11.67 -4.88
CA MET A 65 3.28 11.31 -5.52
C MET A 65 3.19 11.54 -7.02
N LYS A 66 2.06 11.22 -7.62
CA LYS A 66 1.90 11.44 -9.04
C LYS A 66 2.02 12.91 -9.39
N GLU A 67 1.48 13.75 -8.53
CA GLU A 67 1.57 15.17 -8.74
C GLU A 67 2.97 15.67 -8.50
N GLU A 68 3.59 15.19 -7.45
CA GLU A 68 4.92 15.65 -7.07
C GLU A 68 5.97 15.26 -8.11
N TYR A 69 5.88 14.04 -8.63
CA TYR A 69 6.88 13.55 -9.57
C TYR A 69 6.42 13.57 -11.03
N GLY A 70 5.24 14.06 -11.28
CA GLY A 70 4.76 14.13 -12.65
C GLY A 70 4.46 12.77 -13.26
N ILE A 71 4.04 11.83 -12.46
CA ILE A 71 3.73 10.50 -12.96
C ILE A 71 2.34 10.50 -13.58
N ALA A 72 2.23 9.93 -14.75
CA ALA A 72 0.96 9.91 -15.46
C ALA A 72 0.00 8.86 -14.93
#